data_c0077197444ac25019d731df1de98ec6
#
_entry.id   c0077197444ac25019d731df1de98ec6
#
_cell.length_a   1.000
_cell.length_b   1.000
_cell.length_c   1.000
_cell.angle_alpha   90.00
_cell.angle_beta   90.00
_cell.angle_gamma   90.00
#
_symmetry.space_group_name_H-M   'P 1'
#
loop_
_entity.id
_entity.type
_entity.pdbx_description
1 polymer ?
#
loop_
_entity_poly.entity_id
_entity_poly.type
_entity_poly.pdbx_seq_one_letter_code
_entity_poly.pdbx_strand_id
1 'polypeptide(L)'
;MEHHANIVPWQLICERKGAELRVVPFDDAGRLMTEKLPELLDERTRIVCITQALNVLGTRPDLSPVIDLSHRAGVPVLVDGCQGIVHGGVDVQALDCDFYAFSGHKLYGPTGIGVLYGKEKWLEQMPPFMGGGDMVGTVRFSGTTYAELPLKFEAGTSNYIGAIGLGEAIRYLGTLDAGEVARREHELLVYATERLQRIDGLRIYGTQPDKCSIVSFTVEGTHPYDIGMILDKTGVAVRTGTHCAEPVMTHYGITS
;
A
#
# COMPACT_ATOMS: atom_id res chain seq x y z
N MET A 1 -0.88 5.70 9.08
CA MET A 1 -1.25 6.27 7.75
C MET A 1 -1.49 5.15 6.72
N GLU A 2 -2.34 4.21 6.98
CA GLU A 2 -2.52 3.04 6.10
C GLU A 2 -3.83 3.14 5.32
N HIS A 3 -3.85 2.56 4.11
CA HIS A 3 -5.09 2.27 3.39
C HIS A 3 -5.92 1.24 4.18
N HIS A 4 -7.24 1.29 4.10
CA HIS A 4 -8.13 0.34 4.82
C HIS A 4 -7.78 -1.13 4.55
N ALA A 5 -7.26 -1.46 3.37
CA ALA A 5 -6.82 -2.83 3.04
C ALA A 5 -5.62 -3.30 3.88
N ASN A 6 -4.84 -2.38 4.45
CA ASN A 6 -3.75 -2.68 5.38
C ASN A 6 -4.11 -2.35 6.86
N ILE A 7 -5.39 -2.18 7.16
CA ILE A 7 -5.91 -2.01 8.52
C ILE A 7 -6.93 -3.10 8.85
N VAL A 8 -8.00 -3.19 8.05
CA VAL A 8 -9.16 -4.04 8.36
C VAL A 8 -8.82 -5.53 8.49
N PRO A 9 -7.98 -6.14 7.61
CA PRO A 9 -7.61 -7.55 7.78
C PRO A 9 -6.89 -7.81 9.12
N TRP A 10 -6.07 -6.84 9.57
CA TRP A 10 -5.39 -6.94 10.85
C TRP A 10 -6.34 -6.82 12.03
N GLN A 11 -7.32 -5.93 11.98
CA GLN A 11 -8.39 -5.84 12.98
C GLN A 11 -9.14 -7.16 13.10
N LEU A 12 -9.54 -7.75 11.97
CA LEU A 12 -10.25 -9.03 11.93
C LEU A 12 -9.42 -10.19 12.52
N ILE A 13 -8.12 -10.26 12.25
CA ILE A 13 -7.29 -11.31 12.81
C ILE A 13 -6.97 -11.06 14.29
N CYS A 14 -6.80 -9.82 14.70
CA CYS A 14 -6.62 -9.44 16.10
C CYS A 14 -7.84 -9.85 16.94
N GLU A 15 -9.04 -9.55 16.47
CA GLU A 15 -10.29 -9.97 17.12
C GLU A 15 -10.36 -11.49 17.29
N ARG A 16 -10.06 -12.25 16.22
CA ARG A 16 -10.10 -13.73 16.24
C ARG A 16 -9.05 -14.37 17.14
N LYS A 17 -7.90 -13.73 17.29
CA LYS A 17 -6.74 -14.27 18.01
C LYS A 17 -6.51 -13.66 19.40
N GLY A 18 -7.32 -12.68 19.80
CA GLY A 18 -7.12 -11.93 21.04
C GLY A 18 -5.80 -11.13 21.01
N ALA A 19 -5.40 -10.66 19.83
CA ALA A 19 -4.22 -9.84 19.64
C ALA A 19 -4.57 -8.35 19.64
N GLU A 20 -3.57 -7.49 19.76
CA GLU A 20 -3.70 -6.04 19.77
C GLU A 20 -3.06 -5.43 18.52
N LEU A 21 -3.76 -4.48 17.90
CA LEU A 21 -3.23 -3.65 16.81
C LEU A 21 -2.64 -2.37 17.41
N ARG A 22 -1.32 -2.19 17.29
CA ARG A 22 -0.62 -0.97 17.69
C ARG A 22 -0.30 -0.13 16.49
N VAL A 23 -0.43 1.19 16.61
CA VAL A 23 -0.33 2.11 15.48
C VAL A 23 0.81 3.07 15.69
N VAL A 24 1.73 3.14 14.72
CA VAL A 24 2.74 4.19 14.65
C VAL A 24 2.07 5.51 14.29
N PRO A 25 2.18 6.56 15.09
CA PRO A 25 1.55 7.84 14.82
C PRO A 25 2.22 8.57 13.66
N PHE A 26 1.56 9.60 13.15
CA PHE A 26 2.11 10.54 12.17
C PHE A 26 1.80 11.97 12.59
N ASP A 27 2.58 12.93 12.10
CA ASP A 27 2.45 14.34 12.42
C ASP A 27 1.57 15.10 11.41
N ASP A 28 1.30 16.38 11.71
CA ASP A 28 0.44 17.24 10.88
C ASP A 28 1.02 17.54 9.49
N ALA A 29 2.30 17.33 9.28
CA ALA A 29 2.92 17.39 7.96
C ALA A 29 2.72 16.11 7.15
N GLY A 30 2.15 15.07 7.76
CA GLY A 30 1.94 13.75 7.15
C GLY A 30 3.20 12.88 7.15
N ARG A 31 4.15 13.12 8.07
CA ARG A 31 5.34 12.28 8.26
C ARG A 31 5.05 11.19 9.27
N LEU A 32 5.35 9.94 8.91
CA LEU A 32 5.26 8.83 9.84
C LEU A 32 6.35 8.94 10.92
N MET A 33 5.96 8.87 12.18
CA MET A 33 6.87 9.00 13.33
C MET A 33 7.55 7.65 13.62
N THR A 34 8.41 7.20 12.72
CA THR A 34 9.10 5.89 12.82
C THR A 34 9.98 5.78 14.05
N GLU A 35 10.43 6.89 14.62
CA GLU A 35 11.15 6.96 15.89
C GLU A 35 10.35 6.45 17.09
N LYS A 36 9.01 6.33 16.95
CA LYS A 36 8.14 5.72 17.97
C LYS A 36 8.02 4.20 17.88
N LEU A 37 8.52 3.61 16.79
CA LEU A 37 8.41 2.16 16.59
C LEU A 37 9.07 1.33 17.72
N PRO A 38 10.25 1.70 18.28
CA PRO A 38 10.84 0.94 19.38
C PRO A 38 9.95 0.82 20.62
N GLU A 39 9.12 1.82 20.90
CA GLU A 39 8.18 1.83 22.02
C GLU A 39 6.99 0.87 21.81
N LEU A 40 6.73 0.50 20.55
CA LEU A 40 5.62 -0.34 20.13
C LEU A 40 6.02 -1.81 19.90
N LEU A 41 7.33 -2.10 19.78
CA LEU A 41 7.84 -3.45 19.61
C LEU A 41 8.08 -4.12 20.98
N ASP A 42 7.59 -5.35 21.13
CA ASP A 42 7.88 -6.22 22.27
C ASP A 42 7.96 -7.69 21.81
N GLU A 43 8.22 -8.60 22.75
CA GLU A 43 8.34 -10.05 22.49
C GLU A 43 7.05 -10.70 21.99
N ARG A 44 5.91 -10.03 22.11
CA ARG A 44 4.61 -10.48 21.58
C ARG A 44 4.34 -9.94 20.18
N THR A 45 5.12 -8.99 19.69
CA THR A 45 4.95 -8.46 18.32
C THR A 45 5.15 -9.59 17.31
N ARG A 46 4.25 -9.72 16.35
CA ARG A 46 4.23 -10.80 15.35
C ARG A 46 4.54 -10.33 13.94
N ILE A 47 4.18 -9.11 13.61
CA ILE A 47 4.41 -8.54 12.28
C ILE A 47 4.34 -7.01 12.37
N VAL A 48 5.15 -6.35 11.57
CA VAL A 48 5.03 -4.91 11.28
C VAL A 48 4.50 -4.76 9.86
N CYS A 49 3.48 -3.92 9.68
CA CYS A 49 2.88 -3.65 8.38
C CYS A 49 2.99 -2.15 8.09
N ILE A 50 3.48 -1.79 6.90
CA ILE A 50 3.75 -0.41 6.54
C ILE A 50 3.52 -0.17 5.04
N THR A 51 2.91 0.97 4.70
CA THR A 51 2.78 1.38 3.29
C THR A 51 4.10 1.94 2.75
N GLN A 52 4.42 1.62 1.50
CA GLN A 52 5.56 2.23 0.79
C GLN A 52 5.25 3.66 0.35
N ALA A 53 4.00 3.94 0.01
CA ALA A 53 3.53 5.28 -0.32
C ALA A 53 2.05 5.42 0.02
N LEU A 54 1.68 6.51 0.69
CA LEU A 54 0.30 6.74 1.10
C LEU A 54 -0.54 7.28 -0.05
N ASN A 55 -1.68 6.66 -0.28
CA ASN A 55 -2.59 6.98 -1.39
C ASN A 55 -3.33 8.34 -1.25
N VAL A 56 -3.32 8.95 -0.06
CA VAL A 56 -3.96 10.26 0.18
C VAL A 56 -2.94 11.39 0.20
N LEU A 57 -1.90 11.27 1.02
CA LEU A 57 -0.92 12.34 1.20
C LEU A 57 0.25 12.25 0.21
N GLY A 58 0.42 11.09 -0.43
CA GLY A 58 1.57 10.80 -1.26
C GLY A 58 2.86 10.51 -0.49
N THR A 59 2.87 10.70 0.83
CA THR A 59 4.06 10.52 1.68
C THR A 59 4.71 9.15 1.43
N ARG A 60 6.03 9.16 1.29
CA ARG A 60 6.90 7.97 1.18
C ARG A 60 7.70 7.84 2.47
N PRO A 61 7.32 6.97 3.41
CA PRO A 61 8.13 6.74 4.59
C PRO A 61 9.45 6.06 4.21
N ASP A 62 10.54 6.41 4.91
CA ASP A 62 11.78 5.64 4.81
C ASP A 62 11.56 4.27 5.45
N LEU A 63 11.56 3.23 4.63
CA LEU A 63 11.28 1.87 5.07
C LEU A 63 12.49 1.18 5.70
N SER A 64 13.71 1.57 5.31
CA SER A 64 14.93 0.88 5.74
C SER A 64 15.09 0.85 7.26
N PRO A 65 14.95 1.97 7.99
CA PRO A 65 15.05 1.94 9.45
C PRO A 65 13.95 1.11 10.12
N VAL A 66 12.75 1.07 9.53
CA VAL A 66 11.61 0.29 10.05
C VAL A 66 11.89 -1.21 9.90
N ILE A 67 12.38 -1.63 8.74
CA ILE A 67 12.72 -3.02 8.45
C ILE A 67 13.87 -3.48 9.35
N ASP A 68 14.95 -2.71 9.41
CA ASP A 68 16.12 -3.01 10.23
C ASP A 68 15.77 -3.16 11.72
N LEU A 69 14.93 -2.28 12.22
CA LEU A 69 14.52 -2.30 13.63
C LEU A 69 13.64 -3.52 13.92
N SER A 70 12.70 -3.80 13.03
CA SER A 70 11.82 -4.97 13.14
C SER A 70 12.62 -6.27 13.07
N HIS A 71 13.56 -6.39 12.14
CA HIS A 71 14.41 -7.57 12.01
C HIS A 71 15.30 -7.79 13.23
N ARG A 72 15.85 -6.72 13.85
CA ARG A 72 16.60 -6.83 15.11
C ARG A 72 15.73 -7.37 16.24
N ALA A 73 14.44 -7.09 16.22
CA ALA A 73 13.46 -7.64 17.16
C ALA A 73 12.93 -9.04 16.76
N GLY A 74 13.41 -9.62 15.65
CA GLY A 74 12.93 -10.91 15.12
C GLY A 74 11.52 -10.84 14.49
N VAL A 75 11.04 -9.65 14.14
CA VAL A 75 9.69 -9.40 13.65
C VAL A 75 9.70 -9.21 12.14
N PRO A 76 8.91 -10.00 11.36
CA PRO A 76 8.79 -9.82 9.91
C PRO A 76 8.06 -8.54 9.55
N VAL A 77 8.38 -8.01 8.35
CA VAL A 77 7.77 -6.79 7.81
C VAL A 77 7.00 -7.07 6.52
N LEU A 78 5.73 -6.65 6.49
CA LEU A 78 4.91 -6.61 5.29
C LEU A 78 4.83 -5.17 4.79
N VAL A 79 5.15 -4.97 3.51
CA VAL A 79 5.04 -3.69 2.84
C VAL A 79 3.82 -3.69 1.91
N ASP A 80 2.90 -2.75 2.13
CA ASP A 80 1.87 -2.42 1.15
C ASP A 80 2.50 -1.55 0.05
N GLY A 81 2.79 -2.19 -1.08
CA GLY A 81 3.40 -1.58 -2.25
C GLY A 81 2.42 -1.02 -3.27
N CYS A 82 1.11 -0.98 -2.95
CA CYS A 82 0.08 -0.65 -3.96
C CYS A 82 0.29 0.71 -4.65
N GLN A 83 0.79 1.70 -3.96
CA GLN A 83 1.15 2.99 -4.56
C GLN A 83 2.63 3.06 -4.93
N GLY A 84 3.50 2.48 -4.10
CA GLY A 84 4.94 2.53 -4.31
C GLY A 84 5.37 1.87 -5.61
N ILE A 85 4.76 0.73 -5.98
CA ILE A 85 5.13 -0.04 -7.18
C ILE A 85 4.96 0.76 -8.48
N VAL A 86 3.97 1.64 -8.57
CA VAL A 86 3.70 2.43 -9.77
C VAL A 86 4.55 3.70 -9.83
N HIS A 87 4.93 4.26 -8.68
CA HIS A 87 5.68 5.52 -8.59
C HIS A 87 7.19 5.36 -8.41
N GLY A 88 7.75 4.20 -8.59
CA GLY A 88 9.20 3.99 -8.45
C GLY A 88 9.64 2.54 -8.49
N GLY A 89 8.68 1.62 -8.53
CA GLY A 89 8.98 0.19 -8.50
C GLY A 89 9.53 -0.27 -7.15
N VAL A 90 10.04 -1.49 -7.12
CA VAL A 90 10.69 -2.07 -5.95
C VAL A 90 11.70 -3.13 -6.35
N ASP A 91 12.83 -3.14 -5.68
CA ASP A 91 13.71 -4.28 -5.57
C ASP A 91 13.50 -4.87 -4.16
N VAL A 92 12.78 -5.99 -4.09
CA VAL A 92 12.42 -6.62 -2.81
C VAL A 92 13.63 -7.23 -2.10
N GLN A 93 14.69 -7.56 -2.83
CA GLN A 93 15.96 -8.05 -2.25
C GLN A 93 16.72 -6.90 -1.61
N ALA A 94 16.86 -5.78 -2.31
CA ALA A 94 17.51 -4.59 -1.77
C ALA A 94 16.72 -3.98 -0.60
N LEU A 95 15.39 -4.00 -0.67
CA LEU A 95 14.51 -3.52 0.41
C LEU A 95 14.55 -4.45 1.63
N ASP A 96 14.80 -5.74 1.42
CA ASP A 96 14.85 -6.79 2.43
C ASP A 96 13.53 -6.97 3.24
N CYS A 97 12.38 -6.57 2.70
CA CYS A 97 11.09 -6.85 3.33
C CYS A 97 10.76 -8.35 3.32
N ASP A 98 9.98 -8.82 4.29
CA ASP A 98 9.59 -10.22 4.36
C ASP A 98 8.39 -10.53 3.47
N PHE A 99 7.49 -9.57 3.31
CA PHE A 99 6.35 -9.62 2.41
C PHE A 99 6.17 -8.30 1.68
N TYR A 100 5.72 -8.38 0.43
CA TYR A 100 5.36 -7.21 -0.37
C TYR A 100 4.10 -7.50 -1.18
N ALA A 101 3.09 -6.65 -1.06
CA ALA A 101 1.81 -6.87 -1.72
C ALA A 101 1.40 -5.68 -2.59
N PHE A 102 0.84 -5.96 -3.77
CA PHE A 102 0.25 -4.93 -4.62
C PHE A 102 -0.90 -5.45 -5.49
N SER A 103 -1.75 -4.53 -5.94
CA SER A 103 -2.86 -4.82 -6.85
C SER A 103 -2.48 -4.51 -8.28
N GLY A 104 -2.78 -5.43 -9.21
CA GLY A 104 -2.40 -5.30 -10.62
C GLY A 104 -3.02 -4.09 -11.32
N HIS A 105 -4.28 -3.73 -10.99
CA HIS A 105 -4.95 -2.58 -11.61
C HIS A 105 -4.29 -1.23 -11.30
N LYS A 106 -3.49 -1.13 -10.25
CA LYS A 106 -2.71 0.08 -9.94
C LYS A 106 -1.42 0.16 -10.76
N LEU A 107 -0.96 -0.99 -11.27
CA LEU A 107 0.20 -1.09 -12.15
C LEU A 107 -0.23 -1.24 -13.64
N TYR A 108 -1.30 -0.54 -14.02
CA TYR A 108 -1.87 -0.54 -15.38
C TYR A 108 -2.35 -1.90 -15.89
N GLY A 109 -2.37 -2.91 -15.03
CA GLY A 109 -2.88 -4.25 -15.32
C GLY A 109 -4.39 -4.38 -15.13
N PRO A 110 -4.96 -5.58 -15.37
CA PRO A 110 -6.37 -5.85 -15.17
C PRO A 110 -6.79 -5.77 -13.69
N THR A 111 -8.09 -5.59 -13.47
CA THR A 111 -8.72 -5.83 -12.15
C THR A 111 -8.74 -7.32 -11.81
N GLY A 112 -8.91 -7.65 -10.53
CA GLY A 112 -9.06 -9.04 -10.07
C GLY A 112 -7.76 -9.85 -10.03
N ILE A 113 -6.60 -9.20 -10.19
CA ILE A 113 -5.27 -9.79 -10.02
C ILE A 113 -4.42 -8.92 -9.10
N GLY A 114 -3.58 -9.55 -8.30
CA GLY A 114 -2.56 -8.92 -7.46
C GLY A 114 -1.41 -9.87 -7.22
N VAL A 115 -0.37 -9.39 -6.58
CA VAL A 115 0.83 -10.18 -6.27
C VAL A 115 1.14 -10.04 -4.79
N LEU A 116 1.46 -11.16 -4.15
CA LEU A 116 2.11 -11.23 -2.86
C LEU A 116 3.49 -11.86 -3.05
N TYR A 117 4.54 -11.08 -2.84
CA TYR A 117 5.88 -11.61 -2.62
C TYR A 117 6.02 -11.98 -1.14
N GLY A 118 6.73 -13.09 -0.87
CA GLY A 118 7.12 -13.46 0.48
C GLY A 118 8.45 -14.18 0.48
N LYS A 119 9.30 -13.94 1.50
CA LYS A 119 10.51 -14.73 1.70
C LYS A 119 10.13 -16.18 1.94
N GLU A 120 10.80 -17.11 1.26
CA GLU A 120 10.54 -18.55 1.28
C GLU A 120 10.41 -19.11 2.70
N LYS A 121 11.31 -18.73 3.61
CA LYS A 121 11.29 -19.14 5.02
C LYS A 121 9.97 -18.90 5.73
N TRP A 122 9.25 -17.83 5.35
CA TRP A 122 7.94 -17.51 5.93
C TRP A 122 6.82 -18.26 5.21
N LEU A 123 6.87 -18.32 3.89
CA LEU A 123 5.88 -19.01 3.07
C LEU A 123 5.84 -20.52 3.40
N GLU A 124 6.98 -21.14 3.66
CA GLU A 124 7.04 -22.56 4.06
C GLU A 124 6.31 -22.82 5.39
N GLN A 125 6.44 -21.90 6.36
CA GLN A 125 5.82 -22.03 7.67
C GLN A 125 4.32 -21.71 7.67
N MET A 126 3.84 -20.93 6.71
CA MET A 126 2.43 -20.52 6.64
C MET A 126 1.55 -21.69 6.16
N PRO A 127 0.38 -21.91 6.76
CA PRO A 127 -0.60 -22.81 6.18
C PRO A 127 -1.18 -22.23 4.88
N PRO A 128 -1.74 -23.07 3.99
CA PRO A 128 -2.50 -22.58 2.84
C PRO A 128 -3.61 -21.63 3.28
N PHE A 129 -3.88 -20.60 2.49
CA PHE A 129 -4.97 -19.65 2.77
C PHE A 129 -6.33 -20.19 2.30
N MET A 130 -6.36 -20.79 1.11
CA MET A 130 -7.54 -21.43 0.53
C MET A 130 -7.25 -22.90 0.22
N GLY A 131 -8.28 -23.73 0.15
CA GLY A 131 -8.18 -25.12 -0.27
C GLY A 131 -8.91 -25.35 -1.58
N GLY A 132 -8.34 -26.23 -2.44
CA GLY A 132 -8.92 -26.56 -3.74
C GLY A 132 -8.04 -27.52 -4.52
N GLY A 133 -8.24 -27.61 -5.83
CA GLY A 133 -7.33 -28.31 -6.74
C GLY A 133 -5.99 -27.56 -6.87
N ASP A 134 -5.05 -28.16 -7.53
CA ASP A 134 -3.70 -27.70 -7.88
C ASP A 134 -2.76 -27.44 -6.69
N MET A 135 -3.27 -26.93 -5.56
CA MET A 135 -2.49 -26.61 -4.36
C MET A 135 -2.22 -27.81 -3.46
N VAL A 136 -2.64 -29.02 -3.85
CA VAL A 136 -2.56 -30.25 -3.05
C VAL A 136 -1.53 -31.24 -3.61
N GLY A 137 -0.87 -31.99 -2.72
CA GLY A 137 -0.07 -33.15 -3.07
C GLY A 137 -0.94 -34.42 -3.11
N THR A 138 -1.36 -34.91 -1.93
CA THR A 138 -2.23 -36.09 -1.80
C THR A 138 -3.45 -35.73 -0.97
N VAL A 139 -4.63 -36.13 -1.43
CA VAL A 139 -5.90 -35.93 -0.70
C VAL A 139 -6.46 -37.27 -0.26
N ARG A 140 -6.75 -37.41 1.04
CA ARG A 140 -7.45 -38.57 1.63
C ARG A 140 -8.44 -38.09 2.67
N PHE A 141 -9.45 -38.87 2.97
CA PHE A 141 -10.38 -38.54 4.07
C PHE A 141 -9.71 -38.41 5.44
N SER A 142 -8.56 -39.06 5.63
CA SER A 142 -7.73 -38.96 6.85
C SER A 142 -6.82 -37.74 6.92
N GLY A 143 -6.65 -36.99 5.83
CA GLY A 143 -5.78 -35.81 5.77
C GLY A 143 -5.29 -35.48 4.37
N THR A 144 -4.73 -34.30 4.23
CA THR A 144 -4.22 -33.75 2.96
C THR A 144 -2.78 -33.28 3.11
N THR A 145 -1.95 -33.57 2.13
CA THR A 145 -0.66 -32.91 1.95
C THR A 145 -0.77 -31.82 0.88
N TYR A 146 0.06 -30.79 0.97
CA TYR A 146 0.01 -29.67 0.07
C TYR A 146 1.14 -29.70 -0.94
N ALA A 147 0.97 -29.01 -2.06
CA ALA A 147 2.00 -28.82 -3.05
C ALA A 147 3.13 -27.94 -2.50
N GLU A 148 4.27 -27.98 -3.17
CA GLU A 148 5.39 -27.10 -2.87
C GLU A 148 5.08 -25.65 -3.25
N LEU A 149 5.90 -24.71 -2.77
CA LEU A 149 5.82 -23.30 -3.17
C LEU A 149 6.12 -23.14 -4.68
N PRO A 150 5.47 -22.24 -5.38
CA PRO A 150 4.42 -21.32 -4.91
C PRO A 150 3.01 -21.92 -4.94
N LEU A 151 2.82 -23.12 -5.52
CA LEU A 151 1.51 -23.73 -5.79
C LEU A 151 0.68 -23.96 -4.53
N LYS A 152 1.30 -24.13 -3.37
CA LYS A 152 0.64 -24.23 -2.05
C LYS A 152 -0.38 -23.12 -1.79
N PHE A 153 -0.21 -21.94 -2.39
CA PHE A 153 -1.09 -20.78 -2.23
C PHE A 153 -1.99 -20.50 -3.44
N GLU A 154 -1.94 -21.34 -4.47
CA GLU A 154 -2.69 -21.18 -5.72
C GLU A 154 -3.81 -22.22 -5.81
N ALA A 155 -4.93 -21.96 -5.12
CA ALA A 155 -6.05 -22.91 -5.05
C ALA A 155 -7.01 -22.81 -6.24
N GLY A 156 -7.16 -23.92 -6.97
CA GLY A 156 -8.04 -24.03 -8.13
C GLY A 156 -7.48 -23.40 -9.39
N THR A 157 -8.30 -23.29 -10.43
CA THR A 157 -7.90 -22.65 -11.70
C THR A 157 -7.57 -21.18 -11.48
N SER A 158 -6.33 -20.82 -11.66
CA SER A 158 -5.82 -19.46 -11.45
C SER A 158 -6.44 -18.46 -12.43
N ASN A 159 -6.42 -17.17 -12.07
CA ASN A 159 -6.79 -16.08 -12.98
C ASN A 159 -5.66 -15.85 -14.01
N TYR A 160 -5.45 -16.84 -14.90
CA TYR A 160 -4.38 -16.76 -15.90
C TYR A 160 -4.56 -15.62 -16.91
N ILE A 161 -5.80 -15.24 -17.24
CA ILE A 161 -6.08 -14.10 -18.11
C ILE A 161 -5.59 -12.80 -17.45
N GLY A 162 -5.92 -12.61 -16.18
CA GLY A 162 -5.41 -11.48 -15.40
C GLY A 162 -3.89 -11.49 -15.27
N ALA A 163 -3.27 -12.65 -15.05
CA ALA A 163 -1.82 -12.78 -14.96
C ALA A 163 -1.11 -12.44 -16.28
N ILE A 164 -1.63 -12.90 -17.41
CA ILE A 164 -1.10 -12.56 -18.74
C ILE A 164 -1.23 -11.05 -18.99
N GLY A 165 -2.40 -10.46 -18.67
CA GLY A 165 -2.63 -9.02 -18.83
C GLY A 165 -1.71 -8.17 -17.94
N LEU A 166 -1.49 -8.60 -16.69
CA LEU A 166 -0.54 -7.92 -15.79
C LEU A 166 0.89 -8.05 -16.30
N GLY A 167 1.28 -9.23 -16.81
CA GLY A 167 2.59 -9.45 -17.42
C GLY A 167 2.83 -8.52 -18.62
N GLU A 168 1.80 -8.27 -19.45
CA GLU A 168 1.89 -7.32 -20.57
C GLU A 168 2.03 -5.88 -20.07
N ALA A 169 1.28 -5.47 -19.05
CA ALA A 169 1.41 -4.16 -18.44
C ALA A 169 2.84 -3.92 -17.90
N ILE A 170 3.43 -4.91 -17.23
CA ILE A 170 4.80 -4.84 -16.73
C ILE A 170 5.80 -4.72 -17.90
N ARG A 171 5.61 -5.48 -19.00
CA ARG A 171 6.46 -5.36 -20.19
C ARG A 171 6.37 -3.98 -20.82
N TYR A 172 5.16 -3.43 -20.94
CA TYR A 172 4.96 -2.07 -21.42
C TYR A 172 5.69 -1.04 -20.57
N LEU A 173 5.53 -1.10 -19.24
CA LEU A 173 6.23 -0.21 -18.31
C LEU A 173 7.75 -0.32 -18.45
N GLY A 174 8.28 -1.52 -18.69
CA GLY A 174 9.70 -1.74 -18.95
C GLY A 174 10.23 -1.09 -20.24
N THR A 175 9.35 -0.61 -21.15
CA THR A 175 9.75 0.15 -22.34
C THR A 175 9.89 1.65 -22.08
N LEU A 176 9.40 2.13 -20.93
CA LEU A 176 9.47 3.53 -20.54
C LEU A 176 10.76 3.80 -19.77
N ASP A 177 11.31 4.99 -19.94
CA ASP A 177 12.39 5.47 -19.09
C ASP A 177 11.83 5.87 -17.72
N ALA A 178 12.08 5.04 -16.72
CA ALA A 178 11.57 5.26 -15.36
C ALA A 178 12.10 6.57 -14.73
N GLY A 179 13.33 6.97 -15.06
CA GLY A 179 13.92 8.23 -14.60
C GLY A 179 13.21 9.45 -15.19
N GLU A 180 12.88 9.38 -16.48
CA GLU A 180 12.12 10.44 -17.16
C GLU A 180 10.69 10.54 -16.65
N VAL A 181 10.02 9.41 -16.40
CA VAL A 181 8.68 9.39 -15.78
C VAL A 181 8.72 10.02 -14.40
N ALA A 182 9.64 9.60 -13.54
CA ALA A 182 9.79 10.15 -12.19
C ALA A 182 10.10 11.66 -12.21
N ARG A 183 10.98 12.10 -13.10
CA ARG A 183 11.29 13.53 -13.30
C ARG A 183 10.04 14.32 -13.69
N ARG A 184 9.27 13.80 -14.63
CA ARG A 184 8.04 14.45 -15.10
C ARG A 184 6.96 14.51 -14.04
N GLU A 185 6.76 13.43 -13.30
CA GLU A 185 5.85 13.40 -12.15
C GLU A 185 6.23 14.45 -11.10
N HIS A 186 7.52 14.54 -10.77
CA HIS A 186 8.01 15.53 -9.81
C HIS A 186 7.80 16.96 -10.27
N GLU A 187 8.10 17.28 -11.52
CA GLU A 187 7.87 18.61 -12.11
C GLU A 187 6.40 19.01 -12.02
N LEU A 188 5.49 18.08 -12.35
CA LEU A 188 4.06 18.34 -12.28
C LEU A 188 3.59 18.51 -10.83
N LEU A 189 4.13 17.75 -9.89
CA LEU A 189 3.83 17.87 -8.46
C LEU A 189 4.23 19.26 -7.94
N VAL A 190 5.45 19.70 -8.24
CA VAL A 190 5.95 21.02 -7.83
C VAL A 190 5.08 22.12 -8.44
N TYR A 191 4.85 22.06 -9.76
CA TYR A 191 4.04 23.04 -10.46
C TYR A 191 2.62 23.15 -9.89
N ALA A 192 1.95 22.00 -9.69
CA ALA A 192 0.60 21.97 -9.14
C ALA A 192 0.56 22.51 -7.70
N THR A 193 1.52 22.10 -6.87
CA THR A 193 1.60 22.55 -5.47
C THR A 193 1.77 24.06 -5.38
N GLU A 194 2.71 24.63 -6.14
CA GLU A 194 2.96 26.08 -6.17
C GLU A 194 1.73 26.89 -6.64
N ARG A 195 0.98 26.36 -7.59
CA ARG A 195 -0.23 27.02 -8.08
C ARG A 195 -1.38 26.93 -7.09
N LEU A 196 -1.58 25.77 -6.49
CA LEU A 196 -2.64 25.56 -5.50
C LEU A 196 -2.39 26.38 -4.24
N GLN A 197 -1.16 26.55 -3.78
CA GLN A 197 -0.80 27.37 -2.63
C GLN A 197 -1.13 28.86 -2.78
N ARG A 198 -1.35 29.34 -4.02
CA ARG A 198 -1.73 30.75 -4.31
C ARG A 198 -3.23 30.99 -4.24
N ILE A 199 -4.03 29.94 -4.02
CA ILE A 199 -5.49 30.04 -3.94
C ILE A 199 -5.85 30.33 -2.49
N ASP A 200 -6.50 31.46 -2.25
CA ASP A 200 -6.96 31.85 -0.92
C ASP A 200 -7.97 30.84 -0.37
N GLY A 201 -7.81 30.48 0.90
CA GLY A 201 -8.65 29.49 1.56
C GLY A 201 -8.38 28.03 1.19
N LEU A 202 -7.41 27.75 0.27
CA LEU A 202 -7.01 26.38 -0.05
C LEU A 202 -5.93 25.89 0.94
N ARG A 203 -6.18 24.71 1.53
CA ARG A 203 -5.23 24.03 2.41
C ARG A 203 -4.79 22.72 1.80
N ILE A 204 -3.48 22.54 1.61
CA ILE A 204 -2.86 21.27 1.16
C ILE A 204 -2.50 20.41 2.38
N TYR A 205 -2.72 19.10 2.26
CA TYR A 205 -2.38 18.08 3.25
C TYR A 205 -1.23 17.20 2.74
N GLY A 206 -0.34 16.78 3.66
CA GLY A 206 0.84 16.00 3.29
C GLY A 206 1.88 16.87 2.59
N THR A 207 2.60 17.66 3.38
CA THR A 207 3.59 18.64 2.90
C THR A 207 5.02 18.12 2.93
N GLN A 208 5.19 16.79 3.11
CA GLN A 208 6.51 16.19 3.08
C GLN A 208 7.17 16.38 1.71
N PRO A 209 8.49 16.66 1.66
CA PRO A 209 9.20 16.88 0.41
C PRO A 209 9.32 15.58 -0.41
N ASP A 210 9.52 14.44 0.24
CA ASP A 210 9.57 13.14 -0.41
C ASP A 210 8.17 12.52 -0.46
N LYS A 211 7.53 12.66 -1.62
CA LYS A 211 6.18 12.15 -1.86
C LYS A 211 5.94 11.82 -3.33
N CYS A 212 4.96 10.94 -3.56
CA CYS A 212 4.42 10.70 -4.90
C CYS A 212 3.64 11.92 -5.41
N SER A 213 3.35 11.94 -6.70
CA SER A 213 2.60 13.01 -7.40
C SER A 213 1.12 13.03 -7.01
N ILE A 214 0.85 13.11 -5.71
CA ILE A 214 -0.48 13.17 -5.11
C ILE A 214 -0.60 14.48 -4.33
N VAL A 215 -1.64 15.26 -4.61
CA VAL A 215 -1.96 16.49 -3.88
C VAL A 215 -3.38 16.38 -3.36
N SER A 216 -3.53 16.35 -2.05
CA SER A 216 -4.83 16.40 -1.37
C SER A 216 -5.05 17.77 -0.77
N PHE A 217 -6.23 18.31 -0.96
CA PHE A 217 -6.54 19.66 -0.48
C PHE A 217 -8.02 19.81 -0.10
N THR A 218 -8.30 20.82 0.69
CA THR A 218 -9.65 21.36 0.93
C THR A 218 -9.68 22.84 0.62
N VAL A 219 -10.89 23.39 0.41
CA VAL A 219 -11.11 24.83 0.26
C VAL A 219 -12.07 25.27 1.35
N GLU A 220 -11.72 26.30 2.09
CA GLU A 220 -12.52 26.84 3.17
C GLU A 220 -13.96 27.17 2.71
N GLY A 221 -14.94 26.78 3.52
CA GLY A 221 -16.36 27.03 3.22
C GLY A 221 -16.95 26.21 2.08
N THR A 222 -16.19 25.27 1.48
CA THR A 222 -16.66 24.47 0.34
C THR A 222 -16.55 22.97 0.64
N HIS A 223 -17.63 22.25 0.44
CA HIS A 223 -17.61 20.80 0.62
C HIS A 223 -16.77 20.13 -0.48
N PRO A 224 -15.90 19.13 -0.16
CA PRO A 224 -15.04 18.46 -1.15
C PRO A 224 -15.80 17.89 -2.36
N TYR A 225 -16.99 17.38 -2.15
CA TYR A 225 -17.84 16.86 -3.23
C TYR A 225 -18.23 17.95 -4.24
N ASP A 226 -18.57 19.16 -3.77
CA ASP A 226 -18.93 20.28 -4.65
C ASP A 226 -17.73 20.73 -5.48
N ILE A 227 -16.52 20.74 -4.88
CA ILE A 227 -15.28 21.01 -5.60
C ILE A 227 -15.09 19.98 -6.73
N GLY A 228 -15.26 18.69 -6.42
CA GLY A 228 -15.16 17.63 -7.41
C GLY A 228 -16.14 17.80 -8.55
N MET A 229 -17.39 18.11 -8.26
CA MET A 229 -18.42 18.34 -9.28
C MET A 229 -18.13 19.55 -10.18
N ILE A 230 -17.61 20.64 -9.61
CA ILE A 230 -17.25 21.83 -10.38
C ILE A 230 -16.07 21.54 -11.29
N LEU A 231 -15.04 20.88 -10.78
CA LEU A 231 -13.85 20.51 -11.55
C LEU A 231 -14.18 19.54 -12.68
N ASP A 232 -15.05 18.57 -12.43
CA ASP A 232 -15.52 17.62 -13.44
C ASP A 232 -16.16 18.33 -14.64
N LYS A 233 -17.01 19.35 -14.40
CA LYS A 233 -17.60 20.18 -15.46
C LYS A 233 -16.57 20.96 -16.28
N THR A 234 -15.40 21.19 -15.74
CA THR A 234 -14.28 21.86 -16.45
C THR A 234 -13.31 20.86 -17.11
N GLY A 235 -13.60 19.57 -17.01
CA GLY A 235 -12.78 18.49 -17.59
C GLY A 235 -11.60 18.09 -16.71
N VAL A 236 -11.60 18.44 -15.41
CA VAL A 236 -10.55 18.05 -14.45
C VAL A 236 -11.08 16.95 -13.55
N ALA A 237 -10.56 15.74 -13.75
CA ALA A 237 -10.91 14.57 -12.95
C ALA A 237 -10.15 14.59 -11.61
N VAL A 238 -10.90 14.60 -10.50
CA VAL A 238 -10.38 14.49 -9.14
C VAL A 238 -11.15 13.42 -8.36
N ARG A 239 -10.57 12.95 -7.26
CA ARG A 239 -11.28 12.08 -6.32
C ARG A 239 -11.72 12.87 -5.11
N THR A 240 -12.91 12.56 -4.59
CA THR A 240 -13.46 13.11 -3.34
C THR A 240 -13.79 11.96 -2.38
N GLY A 241 -13.93 12.26 -1.09
CA GLY A 241 -14.30 11.30 -0.06
C GLY A 241 -13.12 10.88 0.83
N THR A 242 -13.28 9.78 1.57
CA THR A 242 -12.29 9.31 2.56
C THR A 242 -11.08 8.58 1.96
N HIS A 243 -11.11 8.25 0.66
CA HIS A 243 -10.05 7.56 -0.09
C HIS A 243 -9.58 6.24 0.56
N CYS A 244 -10.46 5.55 1.30
CA CYS A 244 -10.11 4.36 2.09
C CYS A 244 -8.97 4.62 3.10
N ALA A 245 -8.88 5.83 3.63
CA ALA A 245 -7.90 6.26 4.63
C ALA A 245 -8.58 7.13 5.71
N GLU A 246 -9.70 6.68 6.22
CA GLU A 246 -10.51 7.40 7.20
C GLU A 246 -9.73 7.83 8.46
N PRO A 247 -8.78 7.05 9.00
CA PRO A 247 -7.95 7.52 10.11
C PRO A 247 -7.13 8.78 9.78
N VAL A 248 -6.75 8.98 8.52
CA VAL A 248 -6.06 10.20 8.07
C VAL A 248 -7.04 11.38 8.04
N MET A 249 -8.27 11.17 7.57
CA MET A 249 -9.31 12.20 7.59
C MET A 249 -9.62 12.62 9.04
N THR A 250 -9.77 11.64 9.94
CA THR A 250 -10.02 11.89 11.36
C THR A 250 -8.89 12.70 11.99
N HIS A 251 -7.62 12.40 11.69
CA HIS A 251 -6.47 13.14 12.20
C HIS A 251 -6.51 14.62 11.83
N TYR A 252 -6.88 14.92 10.59
CA TYR A 252 -6.98 16.31 10.12
C TYR A 252 -8.32 16.98 10.40
N GLY A 253 -9.29 16.30 11.01
CA GLY A 253 -10.63 16.82 11.28
C GLY A 253 -11.45 17.06 10.00
N ILE A 254 -11.17 16.29 8.94
CA ILE A 254 -11.88 16.41 7.66
C ILE A 254 -13.10 15.50 7.68
N THR A 255 -14.27 16.10 7.44
CA THR A 255 -15.52 15.40 7.16
C THR A 255 -15.74 15.36 5.65
N SER A 256 -16.02 14.16 5.10
CA SER A 256 -16.28 13.94 3.66
C SER A 256 -17.75 13.66 3.42
#